data_e04248a6f40a81c4b29c97f808068499
#
_entry.id   e04248a6f40a81c4b29c97f808068499
#
_cell.length_a   1.000
_cell.length_b   1.000
_cell.length_c   1.000
_cell.angle_alpha   90.00
_cell.angle_beta   90.00
_cell.angle_gamma   90.00
#
_symmetry.space_group_name_H-M   'P 1'
#
loop_
_entity.id
_entity.type
_entity.pdbx_description
1 polymer ?
#
loop_
_entity_poly.entity_id
_entity_poly.type
_entity_poly.pdbx_seq_one_letter_code
_entity_poly.pdbx_strand_id
1 'polypeptide(L)'
;MKYISLLLVSTLLLGCSSNKKQGVISSQLGIPVINLFESISTVSSLSLSEAIEKLDIVPLEMTDQSMLGEIRRIQVTEHDIWIHDFNKFYIYRFSRTGKFLNRIGSIGQAPGEYVNFSTFLVDEYKEEVYIY
;
A
#
# COMPACT_ATOMS: atom_id res chain seq x y z
N MET A 1 -29.68 -13.47 -64.73
CA MET A 1 -29.46 -12.26 -63.91
C MET A 1 -30.22 -12.33 -62.59
N LYS A 2 -30.15 -13.43 -61.84
CA LYS A 2 -30.87 -13.59 -60.55
C LYS A 2 -29.93 -13.86 -59.33
N TYR A 3 -28.62 -13.95 -59.55
CA TYR A 3 -27.66 -14.33 -58.50
C TYR A 3 -26.70 -13.21 -58.08
N ILE A 4 -26.78 -12.01 -58.68
CA ILE A 4 -25.91 -10.88 -58.33
C ILE A 4 -26.45 -10.09 -57.13
N SER A 5 -27.74 -10.22 -56.81
CA SER A 5 -28.37 -9.49 -55.69
C SER A 5 -28.13 -10.16 -54.33
N LEU A 6 -27.66 -11.42 -54.27
CA LEU A 6 -27.47 -12.16 -53.00
C LEU A 6 -26.07 -11.99 -52.42
N LEU A 7 -25.13 -11.50 -53.20
CA LEU A 7 -23.72 -11.31 -52.76
C LEU A 7 -23.44 -9.99 -52.12
N LEU A 8 -24.39 -9.04 -52.14
CA LEU A 8 -24.20 -7.67 -51.63
C LEU A 8 -24.70 -7.48 -50.17
N VAL A 9 -25.35 -8.47 -49.59
CA VAL A 9 -25.89 -8.40 -48.22
C VAL A 9 -24.94 -9.03 -47.16
N SER A 10 -23.92 -9.76 -47.61
CA SER A 10 -23.02 -10.51 -46.68
C SER A 10 -21.84 -9.73 -46.12
N THR A 11 -21.62 -8.46 -46.48
CA THR A 11 -20.42 -7.70 -46.08
C THR A 11 -20.65 -6.65 -44.99
N LEU A 12 -21.81 -6.63 -44.32
CA LEU A 12 -22.17 -5.59 -43.37
C LEU A 12 -22.14 -5.98 -41.88
N LEU A 13 -21.54 -7.15 -41.54
CA LEU A 13 -21.45 -7.64 -40.15
C LEU A 13 -20.03 -7.76 -39.62
N LEU A 14 -19.09 -6.96 -40.10
CA LEU A 14 -17.82 -6.76 -39.40
C LEU A 14 -17.99 -5.55 -38.42
N GLY A 15 -18.75 -5.81 -37.35
CA GLY A 15 -18.82 -4.94 -36.22
C GLY A 15 -17.44 -4.82 -35.58
N CYS A 16 -16.82 -3.65 -35.66
CA CYS A 16 -15.64 -3.30 -34.89
C CYS A 16 -15.93 -3.49 -33.41
N SER A 17 -15.37 -4.56 -32.83
CA SER A 17 -15.23 -4.68 -31.38
C SER A 17 -14.18 -3.66 -30.94
N SER A 18 -14.65 -2.49 -30.54
CA SER A 18 -13.85 -1.46 -29.91
C SER A 18 -13.51 -1.90 -28.49
N ASN A 19 -12.35 -2.55 -28.33
CA ASN A 19 -11.74 -2.74 -27.03
C ASN A 19 -11.38 -1.34 -26.50
N LYS A 20 -12.25 -0.73 -25.71
CA LYS A 20 -11.93 0.43 -24.90
C LYS A 20 -10.87 0.03 -23.87
N LYS A 21 -9.60 0.21 -24.21
CA LYS A 21 -8.53 0.27 -23.23
C LYS A 21 -8.82 1.47 -22.33
N GLN A 22 -9.14 1.19 -21.06
CA GLN A 22 -9.36 2.20 -20.04
C GLN A 22 -8.15 3.13 -19.96
N GLY A 23 -8.44 4.43 -20.07
CA GLY A 23 -7.51 5.44 -20.45
C GLY A 23 -6.50 5.83 -19.39
N VAL A 24 -5.25 5.60 -19.72
CA VAL A 24 -4.18 6.46 -19.25
C VAL A 24 -4.09 7.60 -20.26
N ILE A 25 -4.54 8.79 -19.89
CA ILE A 25 -4.35 9.99 -20.72
C ILE A 25 -2.91 10.45 -20.48
N SER A 26 -2.05 10.23 -21.48
CA SER A 26 -0.71 10.82 -21.45
C SER A 26 -0.83 12.34 -21.66
N SER A 27 -0.34 13.11 -20.68
CA SER A 27 -0.17 14.56 -20.86
C SER A 27 0.91 14.82 -21.93
N GLN A 28 0.89 15.99 -22.56
CA GLN A 28 1.91 16.42 -23.54
C GLN A 28 3.34 16.45 -22.98
N LEU A 29 3.52 16.30 -21.67
CA LEU A 29 4.79 16.26 -20.95
C LEU A 29 5.28 14.82 -20.62
N GLY A 30 4.61 13.78 -21.11
CA GLY A 30 5.00 12.39 -20.85
C GLY A 30 4.72 11.90 -19.41
N ILE A 31 4.08 12.71 -18.59
CA ILE A 31 3.69 12.32 -17.23
C ILE A 31 2.34 11.58 -17.30
N PRO A 32 2.24 10.34 -16.78
CA PRO A 32 0.97 9.63 -16.75
C PRO A 32 -0.04 10.37 -15.86
N VAL A 33 -1.20 10.70 -16.41
CA VAL A 33 -2.30 11.31 -15.66
C VAL A 33 -3.36 10.25 -15.40
N ILE A 34 -3.69 10.04 -14.14
CA ILE A 34 -4.77 9.13 -13.71
C ILE A 34 -6.03 9.97 -13.51
N ASN A 35 -7.06 9.75 -14.34
CA ASN A 35 -8.34 10.39 -14.16
C ASN A 35 -9.20 9.61 -13.15
N LEU A 36 -9.16 10.05 -11.89
CA LEU A 36 -9.87 9.39 -10.80
C LEU A 36 -11.39 9.41 -10.97
N PHE A 37 -11.96 10.47 -11.52
CA PHE A 37 -13.42 10.60 -11.68
C PHE A 37 -14.00 9.60 -12.68
N GLU A 38 -13.32 9.35 -13.79
CA GLU A 38 -13.76 8.34 -14.76
C GLU A 38 -13.54 6.92 -14.24
N SER A 39 -12.49 6.71 -13.43
CA SER A 39 -12.16 5.39 -12.87
C SER A 39 -13.13 4.97 -11.76
N ILE A 40 -13.59 5.88 -10.92
CA ILE A 40 -14.50 5.58 -9.80
C ILE A 40 -15.87 5.09 -10.29
N SER A 41 -16.36 5.61 -11.42
CA SER A 41 -17.66 5.21 -11.95
C SER A 41 -17.72 3.80 -12.57
N THR A 42 -16.57 3.20 -12.84
CA THR A 42 -16.45 1.90 -13.51
C THR A 42 -16.10 0.74 -12.59
N VAL A 43 -15.62 1.03 -11.36
CA VAL A 43 -15.24 -0.01 -10.40
C VAL A 43 -16.33 -0.20 -9.35
N SER A 44 -17.12 -1.25 -9.49
CA SER A 44 -18.18 -1.60 -8.52
C SER A 44 -17.64 -2.38 -7.32
N SER A 45 -16.60 -3.17 -7.49
CA SER A 45 -15.89 -3.91 -6.43
C SER A 45 -14.56 -4.44 -6.97
N LEU A 46 -13.50 -4.36 -6.16
CA LEU A 46 -12.26 -5.07 -6.40
C LEU A 46 -12.19 -6.26 -5.43
N SER A 47 -11.94 -7.45 -5.96
CA SER A 47 -11.65 -8.60 -5.12
C SER A 47 -10.25 -8.44 -4.54
N LEU A 48 -10.09 -8.72 -3.25
CA LEU A 48 -8.79 -8.68 -2.59
C LEU A 48 -7.77 -9.61 -3.27
N SER A 49 -8.24 -10.75 -3.79
CA SER A 49 -7.42 -11.71 -4.54
C SER A 49 -6.88 -11.18 -5.88
N GLU A 50 -7.49 -10.15 -6.45
CA GLU A 50 -6.99 -9.50 -7.67
C GLU A 50 -5.89 -8.48 -7.39
N ALA A 51 -5.87 -7.94 -6.16
CA ALA A 51 -4.93 -6.90 -5.74
C ALA A 51 -3.74 -7.45 -4.93
N ILE A 52 -3.87 -8.66 -4.35
CA ILE A 52 -2.87 -9.24 -3.45
C ILE A 52 -2.40 -10.57 -4.03
N GLU A 53 -1.11 -10.64 -4.33
CA GLU A 53 -0.46 -11.87 -4.80
C GLU A 53 -0.15 -12.82 -3.64
N LYS A 54 0.20 -12.27 -2.46
CA LYS A 54 0.53 -13.04 -1.28
C LYS A 54 0.10 -12.32 -0.01
N LEU A 55 -0.49 -13.05 0.94
CA LEU A 55 -0.84 -12.56 2.26
C LEU A 55 -0.08 -13.37 3.31
N ASP A 56 0.76 -12.70 4.09
CA ASP A 56 1.44 -13.29 5.25
C ASP A 56 0.83 -12.73 6.54
N ILE A 57 0.50 -13.60 7.47
CA ILE A 57 0.00 -13.23 8.80
C ILE A 57 1.10 -13.47 9.81
N VAL A 58 1.56 -12.43 10.48
CA VAL A 58 2.60 -12.49 11.49
C VAL A 58 1.99 -12.18 12.86
N PRO A 59 1.81 -13.19 13.74
CA PRO A 59 1.37 -12.94 15.11
C PRO A 59 2.49 -12.25 15.89
N LEU A 60 2.18 -11.14 16.55
CA LEU A 60 3.15 -10.42 17.37
C LEU A 60 3.15 -10.98 18.80
N GLU A 61 4.34 -11.15 19.37
CA GLU A 61 4.51 -11.56 20.75
C GLU A 61 3.99 -10.47 21.69
N MET A 62 3.04 -10.85 22.56
CA MET A 62 2.47 -9.96 23.56
C MET A 62 3.04 -10.28 24.94
N THR A 63 3.74 -9.31 25.52
CA THR A 63 4.30 -9.35 26.88
C THR A 63 3.92 -8.05 27.59
N ASP A 64 4.19 -7.93 28.87
CA ASP A 64 4.02 -6.67 29.60
C ASP A 64 4.83 -5.52 29.00
N GLN A 65 5.92 -5.83 28.31
CA GLN A 65 6.81 -4.86 27.67
C GLN A 65 6.42 -4.55 26.22
N SER A 66 5.68 -5.44 25.56
CA SER A 66 5.30 -5.34 24.15
C SER A 66 3.80 -5.15 23.91
N MET A 67 3.03 -4.91 24.97
CA MET A 67 1.60 -4.62 24.84
C MET A 67 1.40 -3.33 24.04
N LEU A 68 0.81 -3.47 22.86
CA LEU A 68 0.49 -2.35 21.98
C LEU A 68 -0.85 -1.71 22.39
N GLY A 69 -0.92 -0.39 22.25
CA GLY A 69 -2.14 0.40 22.40
C GLY A 69 -2.70 0.79 21.03
N GLU A 70 -2.54 2.06 20.66
CA GLU A 70 -2.98 2.60 19.38
C GLU A 70 -1.86 2.58 18.35
N ILE A 71 -1.96 1.70 17.37
CA ILE A 71 -0.99 1.60 16.28
C ILE A 71 -1.25 2.72 15.28
N ARG A 72 -0.29 3.62 15.12
CA ARG A 72 -0.37 4.73 14.16
C ARG A 72 0.44 4.51 12.89
N ARG A 73 1.59 3.86 13.03
CA ARG A 73 2.47 3.58 11.90
C ARG A 73 3.15 2.24 12.07
N ILE A 74 3.25 1.53 10.98
CA ILE A 74 4.05 0.31 10.85
C ILE A 74 5.05 0.54 9.73
N GLN A 75 6.31 0.23 9.97
CA GLN A 75 7.34 0.12 8.95
C GLN A 75 7.92 -1.28 9.00
N VAL A 76 7.86 -1.95 7.85
CA VAL A 76 8.43 -3.28 7.69
C VAL A 76 9.70 -3.12 6.89
N THR A 77 10.80 -3.62 7.45
CA THR A 77 12.12 -3.58 6.84
C THR A 77 12.55 -5.02 6.47
N GLU A 78 13.75 -5.23 5.99
CA GLU A 78 14.22 -6.55 5.60
C GLU A 78 14.23 -7.51 6.81
N HIS A 79 14.66 -7.05 7.97
CA HIS A 79 14.90 -7.88 9.15
C HIS A 79 13.81 -7.77 10.21
N ASP A 80 13.12 -6.62 10.31
CA ASP A 80 12.27 -6.28 11.44
C ASP A 80 10.93 -5.66 11.04
N ILE A 81 10.03 -5.63 12.03
CA ILE A 81 8.76 -4.93 12.01
C ILE A 81 8.81 -3.86 13.10
N TRP A 82 8.59 -2.62 12.72
CA TRP A 82 8.64 -1.46 13.59
C TRP A 82 7.25 -0.88 13.74
N ILE A 83 6.80 -0.65 14.97
CA ILE A 83 5.44 -0.22 15.27
C ILE A 83 5.46 0.98 16.18
N HIS A 84 4.85 2.08 15.74
CA HIS A 84 4.62 3.27 16.56
C HIS A 84 3.28 3.13 17.29
N ASP A 85 3.36 3.11 18.61
CA ASP A 85 2.21 3.22 19.50
C ASP A 85 2.01 4.70 19.85
N PHE A 86 0.91 5.26 19.34
CA PHE A 86 0.62 6.68 19.48
C PHE A 86 0.31 7.10 20.92
N ASN A 87 -0.40 6.26 21.67
CA ASN A 87 -0.80 6.60 23.05
C ASN A 87 0.37 6.51 24.03
N LYS A 88 1.32 5.64 23.75
CA LYS A 88 2.48 5.41 24.62
C LYS A 88 3.74 6.15 24.15
N PHE A 89 3.69 6.71 22.94
CA PHE A 89 4.84 7.36 22.29
C PHE A 89 6.10 6.48 22.27
N TYR A 90 5.93 5.18 21.99
CA TYR A 90 7.05 4.26 21.86
C TYR A 90 7.11 3.69 20.46
N ILE A 91 8.30 3.32 20.03
CA ILE A 91 8.54 2.52 18.84
C ILE A 91 8.92 1.12 19.30
N TYR A 92 8.11 0.14 18.98
CA TYR A 92 8.35 -1.26 19.27
C TYR A 92 9.02 -1.91 18.07
N ARG A 93 10.03 -2.72 18.32
CA ARG A 93 10.73 -3.51 17.32
C ARG A 93 10.45 -4.98 17.53
N PHE A 94 9.97 -5.63 16.47
CA PHE A 94 9.72 -7.07 16.43
C PHE A 94 10.53 -7.67 15.28
N SER A 95 10.93 -8.92 15.41
CA SER A 95 11.49 -9.68 14.31
C SER A 95 10.44 -9.91 13.22
N ARG A 96 10.88 -10.36 12.04
CA ARG A 96 9.96 -10.75 10.94
C ARG A 96 9.03 -11.92 11.31
N THR A 97 9.36 -12.69 12.34
CA THR A 97 8.52 -13.76 12.89
C THR A 97 7.57 -13.30 13.98
N GLY A 98 7.56 -12.00 14.31
CA GLY A 98 6.70 -11.40 15.32
C GLY A 98 7.23 -11.45 16.76
N LYS A 99 8.46 -11.96 16.99
CA LYS A 99 9.07 -11.97 18.33
C LYS A 99 9.44 -10.54 18.74
N PHE A 100 9.08 -10.15 19.95
CA PHE A 100 9.47 -8.87 20.53
C PHE A 100 10.97 -8.80 20.75
N LEU A 101 11.62 -7.76 20.28
CA LEU A 101 13.05 -7.54 20.41
C LEU A 101 13.34 -6.48 21.46
N ASN A 102 12.86 -5.27 21.24
CA ASN A 102 13.02 -4.14 22.16
C ASN A 102 12.03 -3.01 21.88
N ARG A 103 12.05 -2.05 22.76
CA ARG A 103 11.35 -0.79 22.63
C ARG A 103 12.39 0.33 22.52
N ILE A 104 12.17 1.25 21.59
CA ILE A 104 13.04 2.39 21.35
C ILE A 104 12.37 3.65 21.85
N GLY A 105 13.20 4.49 22.47
CA GLY A 105 12.84 5.79 22.96
C GLY A 105 12.53 5.84 24.44
N SER A 106 12.66 7.03 24.99
CA SER A 106 12.33 7.37 26.36
C SER A 106 11.56 8.68 26.35
N ILE A 107 10.45 8.71 27.09
CA ILE A 107 9.64 9.93 27.22
C ILE A 107 10.23 10.76 28.36
N GLY A 108 10.60 12.00 28.06
CA GLY A 108 11.15 12.92 29.04
C GLY A 108 11.69 14.19 28.41
N GLN A 109 12.51 14.92 29.15
CA GLN A 109 13.12 16.17 28.73
C GLN A 109 14.65 16.18 28.87
N ALA A 110 15.23 15.05 29.22
CA ALA A 110 16.68 14.90 29.31
C ALA A 110 17.30 14.66 27.90
N PRO A 111 18.60 14.85 27.75
CA PRO A 111 19.30 14.52 26.50
C PRO A 111 19.03 13.07 26.07
N GLY A 112 18.57 12.88 24.83
CA GLY A 112 18.19 11.57 24.29
C GLY A 112 16.74 11.15 24.57
N GLU A 113 15.98 11.98 25.26
CA GLU A 113 14.54 11.79 25.48
C GLU A 113 13.71 12.71 24.58
N TYR A 114 12.43 12.40 24.45
CA TYR A 114 11.47 13.22 23.72
C TYR A 114 10.13 13.30 24.47
N VAL A 115 9.39 14.37 24.25
CA VAL A 115 8.07 14.56 24.88
C VAL A 115 7.00 13.84 24.09
N ASN A 116 7.04 13.98 22.77
CA ASN A 116 6.16 13.31 21.82
C ASN A 116 6.82 13.29 20.43
N PHE A 117 6.24 12.53 19.52
CA PHE A 117 6.59 12.56 18.10
C PHE A 117 5.39 12.13 17.25
N SER A 118 5.37 12.56 16.01
CA SER A 118 4.25 12.27 15.10
C SER A 118 4.50 11.06 14.23
N THR A 119 5.74 10.85 13.83
CA THR A 119 6.13 9.77 12.90
C THR A 119 7.59 9.40 13.09
N PHE A 120 7.97 8.27 12.52
CA PHE A 120 9.35 7.79 12.52
C PHE A 120 9.74 7.23 11.15
N LEU A 121 11.03 7.10 10.93
CA LEU A 121 11.64 6.44 9.79
C LEU A 121 12.81 5.60 10.29
N VAL A 122 12.91 4.36 9.81
CA VAL A 122 14.06 3.48 10.07
C VAL A 122 14.93 3.44 8.81
N ASP A 123 16.20 3.72 8.99
CA ASP A 123 17.26 3.50 8.01
C ASP A 123 18.08 2.29 8.45
N GLU A 124 17.80 1.11 7.87
CA GLU A 124 18.50 -0.14 8.23
C GLU A 124 19.99 -0.11 7.84
N TYR A 125 20.35 0.62 6.78
CA TYR A 125 21.75 0.68 6.33
C TYR A 125 22.63 1.42 7.31
N LYS A 126 22.05 2.42 8.01
CA LYS A 126 22.75 3.21 9.03
C LYS A 126 22.49 2.72 10.44
N GLU A 127 21.58 1.76 10.61
CA GLU A 127 21.10 1.31 11.93
C GLU A 127 20.53 2.48 12.78
N GLU A 128 19.86 3.42 12.12
CA GLU A 128 19.33 4.64 12.75
C GLU A 128 17.81 4.70 12.69
N VAL A 129 17.21 5.29 13.73
CA VAL A 129 15.79 5.59 13.77
C VAL A 129 15.63 7.10 13.93
N TYR A 130 14.99 7.71 12.94
CA TYR A 130 14.66 9.14 12.95
C TYR A 130 13.25 9.33 13.46
N ILE A 131 13.04 10.26 14.35
CA ILE A 131 11.72 10.65 14.88
C ILE A 131 11.42 12.11 14.53
N TYR A 132 10.12 12.38 14.21
CA TYR A 132 9.69 13.71 13.77
C TYR A 132 8.43 14.16 14.53
#